data_2b7c7d269f15f61c05b8efc59864eabf
#
_entry.id   2b7c7d269f15f61c05b8efc59864eabf
#
_cell.length_a   1.000
_cell.length_b   1.000
_cell.length_c   1.000
_cell.angle_alpha   90.00
_cell.angle_beta   90.00
_cell.angle_gamma   90.00
#
_symmetry.space_group_name_H-M   'P 1'
#
loop_
_entity.id
_entity.type
_entity.pdbx_description
1 polymer ?
#
loop_
_entity_poly.entity_id
_entity_poly.type
_entity_poly.pdbx_seq_one_letter_code
_entity_poly.pdbx_strand_id
1 'polypeptide(L)'
;WNATYEQWRRAYPELAAELDSGICACARGVNPADSDKAIPAFPQDYSDATRSAGAVAINAIAKADPWFLTTSADLYSSNKNYLSGAGDFSAETPEGRNFWFGIREHAMAAICNGIAYDGLFRVSAATFCVFVDYMRAAIRVAALSGLPVTYILTHDSVAVGEDGPTHQPVETVSGLRVIPNLDVIRPADPEETAGAWMAAMQRADGPTALILTRQKVATLNNIPVETRREGVLKGGYVARKEKGTLKAIILASGSELELALKAAEKTGEGIRVVSMPSFFRFDKQSA
;
A
#
# COMPACT_ATOMS: atom_id res chain seq x y z
N TRP A 1 8.87 31.55 -20.72
CA TRP A 1 7.98 30.71 -19.90
C TRP A 1 7.62 31.41 -18.59
N ASN A 2 8.58 31.86 -17.79
CA ASN A 2 8.33 32.49 -16.48
C ASN A 2 7.35 33.66 -16.55
N ALA A 3 7.51 34.58 -17.54
CA ALA A 3 6.62 35.71 -17.70
C ALA A 3 5.16 35.28 -18.01
N THR A 4 5.01 34.28 -18.88
CA THR A 4 3.70 33.70 -19.21
C THR A 4 3.07 33.04 -18.01
N TYR A 5 3.86 32.31 -17.21
CA TYR A 5 3.40 31.64 -15.98
C TYR A 5 2.94 32.67 -14.94
N GLU A 6 3.67 33.73 -14.72
CA GLU A 6 3.28 34.81 -13.80
C GLU A 6 2.03 35.56 -14.28
N GLN A 7 1.83 35.75 -15.59
CA GLN A 7 0.58 36.30 -16.14
C GLN A 7 -0.59 35.35 -15.88
N TRP A 8 -0.40 34.04 -16.12
CA TRP A 8 -1.43 33.03 -15.84
C TRP A 8 -1.78 32.99 -14.37
N ARG A 9 -0.81 32.98 -13.44
CA ARG A 9 -1.05 32.99 -11.98
C ARG A 9 -1.91 34.20 -11.54
N ARG A 10 -1.67 35.37 -12.14
CA ARG A 10 -2.47 36.56 -11.84
C ARG A 10 -3.89 36.47 -12.40
N ALA A 11 -4.06 35.85 -13.56
CA ALA A 11 -5.36 35.66 -14.19
C ALA A 11 -6.21 34.58 -13.49
N TYR A 12 -5.56 33.56 -12.92
CA TYR A 12 -6.21 32.38 -12.31
C TYR A 12 -5.64 32.07 -10.93
N PRO A 13 -5.84 32.93 -9.92
CA PRO A 13 -5.19 32.79 -8.60
C PRO A 13 -5.60 31.53 -7.84
N GLU A 14 -6.84 31.06 -7.99
CA GLU A 14 -7.31 29.84 -7.35
C GLU A 14 -6.63 28.59 -7.93
N LEU A 15 -6.58 28.48 -9.25
CA LEU A 15 -5.86 27.38 -9.93
C LEU A 15 -4.36 27.42 -9.64
N ALA A 16 -3.78 28.61 -9.54
CA ALA A 16 -2.37 28.76 -9.18
C ALA A 16 -2.10 28.27 -7.75
N ALA A 17 -2.99 28.59 -6.80
CA ALA A 17 -2.88 28.11 -5.42
C ALA A 17 -3.03 26.59 -5.34
N GLU A 18 -3.94 26.01 -6.11
CA GLU A 18 -4.10 24.57 -6.23
C GLU A 18 -2.84 23.89 -6.76
N LEU A 19 -2.30 24.38 -7.90
CA LEU A 19 -1.06 23.86 -8.49
C LEU A 19 0.13 24.00 -7.53
N ASP A 20 0.28 25.14 -6.87
CA ASP A 20 1.35 25.37 -5.91
C ASP A 20 1.25 24.41 -4.70
N SER A 21 0.04 24.06 -4.27
CA SER A 21 -0.16 23.09 -3.19
C SER A 21 0.35 21.70 -3.57
N GLY A 22 0.06 21.24 -4.79
CA GLY A 22 0.54 19.98 -5.33
C GLY A 22 2.06 19.94 -5.47
N ILE A 23 2.64 20.97 -6.09
CA ILE A 23 4.09 21.08 -6.29
C ILE A 23 4.83 21.14 -4.94
N CYS A 24 4.36 21.95 -3.99
CA CYS A 24 4.97 22.07 -2.67
C CYS A 24 4.96 20.75 -1.88
N ALA A 25 3.91 19.97 -2.03
CA ALA A 25 3.78 18.71 -1.35
C ALA A 25 4.75 17.66 -1.91
N CYS A 26 4.83 17.54 -3.23
CA CYS A 26 5.75 16.62 -3.89
C CYS A 26 7.22 16.99 -3.65
N ALA A 27 7.56 18.28 -3.74
CA ALA A 27 8.94 18.77 -3.54
C ALA A 27 9.48 18.54 -2.12
N ARG A 28 8.61 18.45 -1.10
CA ARG A 28 9.01 18.20 0.28
C ARG A 28 9.02 16.72 0.65
N GLY A 29 8.59 15.83 -0.24
CA GLY A 29 8.35 14.43 0.09
C GLY A 29 7.31 14.25 1.19
N VAL A 30 6.52 15.28 1.45
CA VAL A 30 5.48 15.29 2.48
C VAL A 30 4.18 14.86 1.83
N ASN A 31 3.43 14.03 2.51
CA ASN A 31 2.04 13.77 2.19
C ASN A 31 1.25 15.10 2.22
N PRO A 32 0.71 15.58 1.08
CA PRO A 32 0.22 16.96 0.95
C PRO A 32 -0.84 17.35 1.96
N ALA A 33 -1.65 16.41 2.38
CA ALA A 33 -2.88 16.70 3.14
C ALA A 33 -2.94 15.96 4.47
N ASP A 34 -1.83 15.41 4.99
CA ASP A 34 -1.91 14.41 6.07
C ASP A 34 -2.95 13.31 5.73
N SER A 35 -3.04 12.97 4.43
CA SER A 35 -4.08 12.09 3.90
C SER A 35 -4.04 10.70 4.51
N ASP A 36 -2.88 10.29 5.04
CA ASP A 36 -2.72 9.10 5.85
C ASP A 36 -3.52 9.17 7.17
N LYS A 37 -3.70 10.36 7.74
CA LYS A 37 -4.53 10.58 8.95
C LYS A 37 -6.03 10.52 8.67
N ALA A 38 -6.44 10.60 7.40
CA ALA A 38 -7.83 10.47 7.00
C ALA A 38 -8.34 9.02 7.07
N ILE A 39 -7.44 8.02 7.18
CA ILE A 39 -7.82 6.61 7.21
C ILE A 39 -8.56 6.30 8.53
N PRO A 40 -9.85 5.91 8.49
CA PRO A 40 -10.63 5.65 9.70
C PRO A 40 -10.11 4.43 10.46
N ALA A 41 -10.43 4.33 11.74
CA ALA A 41 -10.31 3.08 12.47
C ALA A 41 -11.39 2.10 12.01
N PHE A 42 -11.05 0.81 11.98
CA PHE A 42 -11.99 -0.23 11.59
C PHE A 42 -12.84 -0.67 12.78
N PRO A 43 -14.13 -1.03 12.55
CA PRO A 43 -14.96 -1.63 13.60
C PRO A 43 -14.32 -2.92 14.16
N GLN A 44 -14.55 -3.20 15.44
CA GLN A 44 -14.00 -4.40 16.08
C GLN A 44 -14.49 -5.72 15.48
N ASP A 45 -15.70 -5.70 14.92
CA ASP A 45 -16.34 -6.82 14.24
C ASP A 45 -16.04 -6.88 12.75
N TYR A 46 -15.17 -5.98 12.24
CA TYR A 46 -14.78 -6.00 10.83
C TYR A 46 -14.08 -7.33 10.50
N SER A 47 -14.63 -8.05 9.53
CA SER A 47 -14.11 -9.33 9.08
C SER A 47 -14.22 -9.42 7.57
N ASP A 48 -13.19 -8.95 6.88
CA ASP A 48 -13.07 -9.02 5.42
C ASP A 48 -11.60 -9.16 5.02
N ALA A 49 -11.34 -9.31 3.73
CA ALA A 49 -9.99 -9.36 3.17
C ALA A 49 -9.23 -8.05 3.37
N THR A 50 -7.90 -8.09 3.46
CA THR A 50 -7.11 -6.86 3.56
C THR A 50 -7.22 -5.99 2.31
N ARG A 51 -7.52 -6.54 1.12
CA ARG A 51 -7.88 -5.74 -0.06
C ARG A 51 -9.14 -4.88 0.14
N SER A 52 -10.12 -5.37 0.90
CA SER A 52 -11.33 -4.61 1.24
C SER A 52 -11.02 -3.49 2.26
N ALA A 53 -10.17 -3.77 3.24
CA ALA A 53 -9.64 -2.73 4.12
C ALA A 53 -8.81 -1.69 3.33
N GLY A 54 -8.03 -2.15 2.35
CA GLY A 54 -7.33 -1.29 1.41
C GLY A 54 -8.26 -0.36 0.62
N ALA A 55 -9.44 -0.85 0.21
CA ALA A 55 -10.46 -0.02 -0.45
C ALA A 55 -10.97 1.13 0.43
N VAL A 56 -11.16 0.87 1.72
CA VAL A 56 -11.54 1.92 2.68
C VAL A 56 -10.43 2.95 2.82
N ALA A 57 -9.19 2.48 2.97
CA ALA A 57 -8.03 3.36 3.14
C ALA A 57 -7.78 4.23 1.89
N ILE A 58 -7.73 3.64 0.68
CA ILE A 58 -7.45 4.39 -0.56
C ILE A 58 -8.51 5.44 -0.86
N ASN A 59 -9.79 5.15 -0.57
CA ASN A 59 -10.87 6.11 -0.78
C ASN A 59 -10.83 7.25 0.25
N ALA A 60 -10.43 6.98 1.49
CA ALA A 60 -10.21 8.02 2.49
C ALA A 60 -9.06 8.95 2.09
N ILE A 61 -7.94 8.38 1.63
CA ILE A 61 -6.78 9.12 1.09
C ILE A 61 -7.20 9.98 -0.10
N ALA A 62 -7.84 9.39 -1.11
CA ALA A 62 -8.23 10.09 -2.34
C ALA A 62 -9.25 11.22 -2.12
N LYS A 63 -10.05 11.12 -1.07
CA LYS A 63 -10.96 12.19 -0.65
C LYS A 63 -10.20 13.36 -0.01
N ALA A 64 -9.13 13.08 0.72
CA ALA A 64 -8.31 14.09 1.39
C ALA A 64 -7.25 14.68 0.46
N ASP A 65 -6.79 13.91 -0.54
CA ASP A 65 -5.75 14.28 -1.49
C ASP A 65 -6.27 14.26 -2.93
N PRO A 66 -6.56 15.42 -3.54
CA PRO A 66 -7.02 15.52 -4.93
C PRO A 66 -5.94 15.12 -5.95
N TRP A 67 -4.67 15.08 -5.56
CA TRP A 67 -3.53 14.73 -6.41
C TRP A 67 -3.23 13.22 -6.42
N PHE A 68 -4.05 12.42 -5.71
CA PHE A 68 -3.90 10.97 -5.71
C PHE A 68 -4.65 10.32 -6.87
N LEU A 69 -3.92 9.55 -7.70
CA LEU A 69 -4.43 8.80 -8.84
C LEU A 69 -4.33 7.30 -8.59
N THR A 70 -5.21 6.51 -9.22
CA THR A 70 -5.12 5.06 -9.20
C THR A 70 -5.24 4.46 -10.59
N THR A 71 -4.55 3.34 -10.80
CA THR A 71 -4.56 2.61 -12.06
C THR A 71 -4.82 1.13 -11.83
N SER A 72 -5.37 0.45 -12.83
CA SER A 72 -5.59 -0.99 -12.76
C SER A 72 -5.36 -1.67 -14.10
N ALA A 73 -4.80 -2.89 -14.04
CA ALA A 73 -4.68 -3.79 -15.18
C ALA A 73 -5.99 -4.57 -15.42
N ASP A 74 -7.12 -3.85 -15.55
CA ASP A 74 -8.47 -4.36 -15.77
C ASP A 74 -9.06 -5.17 -14.60
N LEU A 75 -8.64 -4.86 -13.36
CA LEU A 75 -8.97 -5.64 -12.17
C LEU A 75 -9.55 -4.78 -11.03
N TYR A 76 -10.13 -3.61 -11.33
CA TYR A 76 -10.67 -2.70 -10.29
C TYR A 76 -11.64 -3.38 -9.32
N SER A 77 -12.57 -4.18 -9.84
CA SER A 77 -13.56 -4.90 -9.03
C SER A 77 -12.94 -5.92 -8.09
N SER A 78 -11.85 -6.57 -8.53
CA SER A 78 -11.13 -7.60 -7.78
C SER A 78 -10.09 -7.02 -6.84
N ASN A 79 -9.31 -6.03 -7.28
CA ASN A 79 -8.29 -5.36 -6.45
C ASN A 79 -8.92 -4.36 -5.46
N LYS A 80 -10.16 -3.91 -5.72
CA LYS A 80 -10.92 -2.95 -4.90
C LYS A 80 -10.23 -1.59 -4.72
N ASN A 81 -9.47 -1.17 -5.72
CA ASN A 81 -8.73 0.10 -5.69
C ASN A 81 -9.41 1.24 -6.46
N TYR A 82 -10.66 1.08 -6.90
CA TYR A 82 -11.41 2.13 -7.58
C TYR A 82 -11.72 3.29 -6.62
N LEU A 83 -11.42 4.51 -7.05
CA LEU A 83 -11.73 5.74 -6.30
C LEU A 83 -13.16 6.16 -6.58
N SER A 84 -14.03 5.95 -5.60
CA SER A 84 -15.46 6.25 -5.72
C SER A 84 -15.70 7.76 -5.86
N GLY A 85 -16.45 8.14 -6.89
CA GLY A 85 -16.78 9.54 -7.17
C GLY A 85 -15.65 10.35 -7.83
N ALA A 86 -14.52 9.71 -8.17
CA ALA A 86 -13.37 10.40 -8.78
C ALA A 86 -13.35 10.32 -10.33
N GLY A 87 -14.32 9.65 -10.95
CA GLY A 87 -14.45 9.51 -12.40
C GLY A 87 -13.35 8.66 -13.05
N ASP A 88 -13.62 8.24 -14.28
CA ASP A 88 -12.63 7.54 -15.12
C ASP A 88 -11.90 8.56 -16.01
N PHE A 89 -10.60 8.40 -16.12
CA PHE A 89 -9.79 9.21 -17.03
C PHE A 89 -10.05 8.78 -18.48
N SER A 90 -10.49 9.71 -19.30
CA SER A 90 -10.66 9.51 -20.75
C SER A 90 -10.44 10.83 -21.50
N ALA A 91 -10.55 10.79 -22.83
CA ALA A 91 -10.48 12.01 -23.64
C ALA A 91 -11.66 12.96 -23.34
N GLU A 92 -12.80 12.42 -22.96
CA GLU A 92 -14.04 13.15 -22.63
C GLU A 92 -14.06 13.60 -21.15
N THR A 93 -13.31 12.91 -20.29
CA THR A 93 -13.26 13.17 -18.84
C THR A 93 -11.81 13.19 -18.34
N PRO A 94 -11.00 14.18 -18.78
CA PRO A 94 -9.57 14.25 -18.44
C PRO A 94 -9.30 14.54 -16.96
N GLU A 95 -10.29 14.99 -16.21
CA GLU A 95 -10.26 15.17 -14.76
C GLU A 95 -10.44 13.87 -13.96
N GLY A 96 -10.80 12.77 -14.63
CA GLY A 96 -10.96 11.45 -13.98
C GLY A 96 -9.67 10.93 -13.38
N ARG A 97 -9.77 10.31 -12.20
CA ARG A 97 -8.61 9.84 -11.43
C ARG A 97 -8.45 8.32 -11.42
N ASN A 98 -9.32 7.58 -12.10
CA ASN A 98 -9.23 6.14 -12.30
C ASN A 98 -8.77 5.85 -13.73
N PHE A 99 -7.61 5.20 -13.89
CA PHE A 99 -7.02 4.91 -15.20
C PHE A 99 -7.15 3.42 -15.53
N TRP A 100 -7.75 3.11 -16.67
CA TRP A 100 -7.94 1.76 -17.15
C TRP A 100 -6.87 1.39 -18.17
N PHE A 101 -6.00 0.45 -17.81
CA PHE A 101 -4.91 0.02 -18.69
C PHE A 101 -5.20 -1.24 -19.50
N GLY A 102 -6.30 -1.96 -19.18
CA GLY A 102 -6.49 -3.31 -19.68
C GLY A 102 -5.39 -4.24 -19.13
N ILE A 103 -5.18 -5.37 -19.76
CA ILE A 103 -4.17 -6.38 -19.36
C ILE A 103 -2.78 -5.93 -19.84
N ARG A 104 -2.19 -4.90 -19.20
CA ARG A 104 -0.93 -4.26 -19.60
C ARG A 104 -0.11 -3.83 -18.38
N GLU A 105 0.24 -4.75 -17.51
CA GLU A 105 0.90 -4.48 -16.22
C GLU A 105 2.21 -3.70 -16.40
N HIS A 106 3.05 -4.07 -17.38
CA HIS A 106 4.31 -3.38 -17.60
C HIS A 106 4.10 -1.92 -18.02
N ALA A 107 3.23 -1.68 -19.01
CA ALA A 107 2.93 -0.32 -19.47
C ALA A 107 2.28 0.52 -18.35
N MET A 108 1.35 -0.06 -17.58
CA MET A 108 0.75 0.57 -16.42
C MET A 108 1.81 1.03 -15.43
N ALA A 109 2.70 0.13 -15.00
CA ALA A 109 3.74 0.47 -14.03
C ALA A 109 4.76 1.49 -14.57
N ALA A 110 5.14 1.38 -15.86
CA ALA A 110 6.06 2.32 -16.50
C ALA A 110 5.45 3.74 -16.62
N ILE A 111 4.17 3.84 -16.94
CA ILE A 111 3.45 5.12 -16.99
C ILE A 111 3.30 5.70 -15.59
N CYS A 112 3.00 4.87 -14.57
CA CYS A 112 2.99 5.32 -13.18
C CYS A 112 4.37 5.87 -12.74
N ASN A 113 5.47 5.27 -13.21
CA ASN A 113 6.81 5.83 -12.97
C ASN A 113 6.96 7.20 -13.58
N GLY A 114 6.47 7.42 -14.81
CA GLY A 114 6.49 8.74 -15.47
C GLY A 114 5.67 9.79 -14.70
N ILE A 115 4.47 9.43 -14.25
CA ILE A 115 3.60 10.28 -13.42
C ILE A 115 4.31 10.66 -12.11
N ALA A 116 4.90 9.68 -11.43
CA ALA A 116 5.61 9.92 -10.18
C ALA A 116 6.90 10.73 -10.38
N TYR A 117 7.56 10.58 -11.55
CA TYR A 117 8.76 11.33 -11.90
C TYR A 117 8.47 12.81 -12.17
N ASP A 118 7.31 13.14 -12.75
CA ASP A 118 6.83 14.51 -12.90
C ASP A 118 6.68 15.23 -11.55
N GLY A 119 6.28 14.48 -10.52
CA GLY A 119 6.30 14.95 -9.14
C GLY A 119 5.05 15.71 -8.70
N LEU A 120 4.02 15.86 -9.55
CA LEU A 120 2.78 16.54 -9.19
C LEU A 120 1.77 15.58 -8.53
N PHE A 121 1.71 14.34 -9.01
CA PHE A 121 0.72 13.36 -8.55
C PHE A 121 1.32 12.22 -7.73
N ARG A 122 0.56 11.76 -6.76
CA ARG A 122 0.74 10.44 -6.15
C ARG A 122 -0.03 9.41 -6.96
N VAL A 123 0.57 8.26 -7.23
CA VAL A 123 -0.07 7.26 -8.11
C VAL A 123 0.06 5.84 -7.53
N SER A 124 -1.01 5.07 -7.70
CA SER A 124 -0.99 3.64 -7.41
C SER A 124 -1.25 2.79 -8.65
N ALA A 125 -0.63 1.61 -8.72
CA ALA A 125 -0.80 0.63 -9.78
C ALA A 125 -1.26 -0.71 -9.17
N ALA A 126 -2.37 -1.26 -9.66
CA ALA A 126 -2.99 -2.44 -9.08
C ALA A 126 -3.11 -3.61 -10.07
N THR A 127 -2.72 -4.80 -9.59
CA THR A 127 -2.94 -6.08 -10.25
C THR A 127 -2.95 -7.21 -9.21
N PHE A 128 -3.15 -8.47 -9.63
CA PHE A 128 -2.93 -9.62 -8.74
C PHE A 128 -1.45 -9.83 -8.45
N CYS A 129 -1.16 -10.36 -7.28
CA CYS A 129 0.22 -10.51 -6.80
C CYS A 129 1.09 -11.33 -7.76
N VAL A 130 0.57 -12.43 -8.31
CA VAL A 130 1.29 -13.28 -9.27
C VAL A 130 1.64 -12.53 -10.56
N PHE A 131 0.82 -11.58 -11.00
CA PHE A 131 1.04 -10.82 -12.24
C PHE A 131 2.06 -9.67 -12.09
N VAL A 132 2.59 -9.48 -10.88
CA VAL A 132 3.69 -8.54 -10.69
C VAL A 132 4.92 -8.87 -11.54
N ASP A 133 5.10 -10.13 -11.91
CA ASP A 133 6.21 -10.54 -12.77
C ASP A 133 6.18 -9.87 -14.14
N TYR A 134 4.98 -9.55 -14.67
CA TYR A 134 4.85 -8.77 -15.91
C TYR A 134 5.29 -7.31 -15.77
N MET A 135 5.27 -6.73 -14.57
CA MET A 135 5.71 -5.33 -14.35
C MET A 135 6.98 -5.21 -13.50
N ARG A 136 7.63 -6.32 -13.17
CA ARG A 136 8.81 -6.37 -12.29
C ARG A 136 9.94 -5.44 -12.74
N ALA A 137 10.18 -5.34 -14.05
CA ALA A 137 11.20 -4.44 -14.59
C ALA A 137 10.89 -2.95 -14.30
N ALA A 138 9.63 -2.53 -14.47
CA ALA A 138 9.20 -1.17 -14.15
C ALA A 138 9.28 -0.88 -12.65
N ILE A 139 8.90 -1.83 -11.78
CA ILE A 139 9.07 -1.71 -10.32
C ILE A 139 10.54 -1.52 -9.95
N ARG A 140 11.44 -2.29 -10.59
CA ARG A 140 12.88 -2.15 -10.35
C ARG A 140 13.39 -0.77 -10.74
N VAL A 141 12.89 -0.19 -11.83
CA VAL A 141 13.23 1.18 -12.26
C VAL A 141 12.69 2.20 -11.26
N ALA A 142 11.44 2.06 -10.79
CA ALA A 142 10.90 2.92 -9.74
C ALA A 142 11.78 2.90 -8.47
N ALA A 143 12.20 1.71 -8.03
CA ALA A 143 13.06 1.55 -6.86
C ALA A 143 14.44 2.18 -7.06
N LEU A 144 15.06 2.00 -8.23
CA LEU A 144 16.34 2.59 -8.61
C LEU A 144 16.29 4.12 -8.65
N SER A 145 15.17 4.67 -9.15
CA SER A 145 14.97 6.11 -9.32
C SER A 145 14.38 6.79 -8.09
N GLY A 146 14.08 6.05 -7.02
CA GLY A 146 13.50 6.60 -5.79
C GLY A 146 12.07 7.13 -5.95
N LEU A 147 11.27 6.55 -6.88
CA LEU A 147 9.93 7.06 -7.21
C LEU A 147 8.88 6.54 -6.23
N PRO A 148 8.04 7.41 -5.66
CA PRO A 148 7.05 7.03 -4.65
C PRO A 148 5.76 6.46 -5.26
N VAL A 149 5.88 5.39 -6.05
CA VAL A 149 4.75 4.65 -6.60
C VAL A 149 4.25 3.64 -5.58
N THR A 150 2.92 3.53 -5.42
CA THR A 150 2.30 2.50 -4.57
C THR A 150 1.77 1.37 -5.45
N TYR A 151 2.33 0.17 -5.30
CA TYR A 151 1.85 -1.04 -5.98
C TYR A 151 0.88 -1.78 -5.08
N ILE A 152 -0.35 -2.00 -5.56
CA ILE A 152 -1.41 -2.74 -4.86
C ILE A 152 -1.48 -4.13 -5.45
N LEU A 153 -0.97 -5.13 -4.73
CA LEU A 153 -0.84 -6.50 -5.18
C LEU A 153 -1.75 -7.39 -4.35
N THR A 154 -2.93 -7.68 -4.89
CA THR A 154 -3.93 -8.50 -4.18
C THR A 154 -3.81 -9.97 -4.54
N HIS A 155 -4.59 -10.85 -3.87
CA HIS A 155 -4.50 -12.30 -4.08
C HIS A 155 -3.09 -12.82 -3.71
N ASP A 156 -2.69 -12.53 -2.48
CA ASP A 156 -1.33 -12.57 -1.95
C ASP A 156 -0.73 -13.97 -1.74
N SER A 157 -1.55 -15.02 -1.80
CA SER A 157 -1.15 -16.37 -1.39
C SER A 157 -1.88 -17.45 -2.18
N VAL A 158 -1.64 -18.71 -1.85
CA VAL A 158 -2.36 -19.87 -2.41
C VAL A 158 -3.85 -19.90 -2.05
N ALA A 159 -4.29 -19.06 -1.10
CA ALA A 159 -5.70 -18.95 -0.68
C ALA A 159 -6.54 -18.03 -1.58
N VAL A 160 -6.35 -18.10 -2.90
CA VAL A 160 -7.10 -17.28 -3.88
C VAL A 160 -8.44 -17.88 -4.30
N GLY A 161 -8.71 -19.15 -3.96
CA GLY A 161 -9.96 -19.84 -4.26
C GLY A 161 -9.96 -20.49 -5.65
N GLU A 162 -11.08 -20.32 -6.38
CA GLU A 162 -11.32 -20.97 -7.67
C GLU A 162 -10.44 -20.48 -8.84
N ASP A 163 -9.72 -19.39 -8.69
CA ASP A 163 -8.79 -18.88 -9.71
C ASP A 163 -7.69 -19.89 -10.07
N GLY A 164 -7.34 -20.79 -9.15
CA GLY A 164 -6.44 -21.91 -9.38
C GLY A 164 -4.95 -21.55 -9.45
N PRO A 165 -4.10 -22.51 -9.84
CA PRO A 165 -2.63 -22.39 -9.72
C PRO A 165 -2.01 -21.27 -10.55
N THR A 166 -2.63 -20.84 -11.64
CA THR A 166 -2.14 -19.73 -12.47
C THR A 166 -2.20 -18.38 -11.74
N HIS A 167 -2.95 -18.29 -10.63
CA HIS A 167 -3.16 -17.08 -9.85
C HIS A 167 -2.61 -17.18 -8.43
N GLN A 168 -1.96 -18.28 -8.07
CA GLN A 168 -1.45 -18.58 -6.74
C GLN A 168 0.04 -18.21 -6.63
N PRO A 169 0.40 -17.06 -6.03
CA PRO A 169 1.80 -16.70 -5.83
C PRO A 169 2.43 -17.58 -4.74
N VAL A 170 3.64 -18.08 -4.99
CA VAL A 170 4.46 -18.84 -4.03
C VAL A 170 5.76 -18.10 -3.75
N GLU A 171 6.60 -17.89 -4.77
CA GLU A 171 7.90 -17.23 -4.71
C GLU A 171 7.82 -15.71 -4.82
N THR A 172 6.70 -15.18 -5.27
CA THR A 172 6.50 -13.79 -5.72
C THR A 172 6.88 -12.76 -4.64
N VAL A 173 6.38 -12.93 -3.42
CA VAL A 173 6.64 -11.99 -2.32
C VAL A 173 8.13 -12.00 -1.93
N SER A 174 8.75 -13.18 -1.86
CA SER A 174 10.19 -13.30 -1.62
C SER A 174 11.00 -12.65 -2.73
N GLY A 175 10.58 -12.85 -3.97
CA GLY A 175 11.18 -12.24 -5.15
C GLY A 175 11.07 -10.70 -5.16
N LEU A 176 10.01 -10.12 -4.62
CA LEU A 176 9.88 -8.68 -4.45
C LEU A 176 10.80 -8.13 -3.35
N ARG A 177 10.93 -8.85 -2.23
CA ARG A 177 11.75 -8.43 -1.08
C ARG A 177 13.24 -8.31 -1.40
N VAL A 178 13.74 -8.96 -2.45
CA VAL A 178 15.14 -8.83 -2.88
C VAL A 178 15.40 -7.64 -3.82
N ILE A 179 14.38 -6.89 -4.23
CA ILE A 179 14.57 -5.66 -5.01
C ILE A 179 15.04 -4.54 -4.06
N PRO A 180 16.25 -4.01 -4.23
CA PRO A 180 16.76 -2.93 -3.39
C PRO A 180 15.83 -1.72 -3.45
N ASN A 181 15.64 -1.06 -2.31
CA ASN A 181 14.78 0.12 -2.16
C ASN A 181 13.28 -0.10 -2.45
N LEU A 182 12.79 -1.34 -2.54
CA LEU A 182 11.36 -1.64 -2.56
C LEU A 182 10.89 -1.97 -1.14
N ASP A 183 9.95 -1.20 -0.62
CA ASP A 183 9.28 -1.51 0.65
C ASP A 183 8.13 -2.48 0.39
N VAL A 184 8.27 -3.72 0.80
CA VAL A 184 7.23 -4.76 0.64
C VAL A 184 6.52 -4.94 1.97
N ILE A 185 5.24 -4.52 2.03
CA ILE A 185 4.43 -4.56 3.23
C ILE A 185 3.30 -5.57 3.05
N ARG A 186 3.25 -6.59 3.90
CA ARG A 186 2.20 -7.62 3.90
C ARG A 186 1.44 -7.57 5.22
N PRO A 187 0.33 -6.80 5.29
CA PRO A 187 -0.44 -6.60 6.51
C PRO A 187 -1.30 -7.82 6.85
N ALA A 188 -1.47 -8.06 8.16
CA ALA A 188 -2.20 -9.22 8.68
C ALA A 188 -3.69 -8.97 8.86
N ASP A 189 -4.09 -7.72 9.14
CA ASP A 189 -5.46 -7.35 9.47
C ASP A 189 -5.82 -5.93 8.96
N PRO A 190 -7.06 -5.46 9.16
CA PRO A 190 -7.49 -4.13 8.69
C PRO A 190 -6.65 -2.98 9.24
N GLU A 191 -6.23 -3.01 10.50
CA GLU A 191 -5.45 -1.93 11.09
C GLU A 191 -3.98 -1.94 10.66
N GLU A 192 -3.38 -3.12 10.46
CA GLU A 192 -2.09 -3.21 9.77
C GLU A 192 -2.21 -2.73 8.32
N THR A 193 -3.35 -2.97 7.65
CA THR A 193 -3.59 -2.44 6.28
C THR A 193 -3.64 -0.91 6.29
N ALA A 194 -4.31 -0.30 7.28
CA ALA A 194 -4.26 1.16 7.47
C ALA A 194 -2.82 1.64 7.67
N GLY A 195 -2.06 1.00 8.57
CA GLY A 195 -0.64 1.30 8.78
C GLY A 195 0.21 1.15 7.52
N ALA A 196 -0.08 0.17 6.65
CA ALA A 196 0.60 -0.04 5.38
C ALA A 196 0.33 1.09 4.38
N TRP A 197 -0.91 1.59 4.32
CA TRP A 197 -1.26 2.77 3.53
C TRP A 197 -0.63 4.05 4.08
N MET A 198 -0.62 4.24 5.42
CA MET A 198 0.11 5.34 6.05
C MET A 198 1.59 5.30 5.66
N ALA A 199 2.21 4.13 5.75
CA ALA A 199 3.60 3.91 5.37
C ALA A 199 3.88 4.26 3.90
N ALA A 200 2.99 3.84 2.98
CA ALA A 200 3.09 4.15 1.54
C ALA A 200 2.95 5.65 1.27
N MET A 201 2.00 6.33 1.91
CA MET A 201 1.77 7.76 1.71
C MET A 201 2.89 8.63 2.28
N GLN A 202 3.48 8.23 3.41
CA GLN A 202 4.61 8.95 4.03
C GLN A 202 5.93 8.75 3.28
N ARG A 203 6.02 7.74 2.41
CA ARG A 203 7.26 7.44 1.70
C ARG A 203 7.43 8.30 0.46
N ALA A 204 8.59 8.97 0.36
CA ALA A 204 8.94 9.85 -0.76
C ALA A 204 10.19 9.39 -1.54
N ASP A 205 10.97 8.46 -0.98
CA ASP A 205 12.31 8.07 -1.46
C ASP A 205 12.33 6.73 -2.21
N GLY A 206 11.15 6.18 -2.52
CA GLY A 206 11.05 4.91 -3.25
C GLY A 206 9.64 4.32 -3.25
N PRO A 207 9.44 3.23 -4.01
CA PRO A 207 8.14 2.59 -4.15
C PRO A 207 7.78 1.71 -2.96
N THR A 208 6.48 1.54 -2.74
CA THR A 208 5.92 0.63 -1.74
C THR A 208 5.00 -0.39 -2.42
N ALA A 209 5.17 -1.67 -2.11
CA ALA A 209 4.29 -2.75 -2.55
C ALA A 209 3.42 -3.24 -1.39
N LEU A 210 2.11 -3.07 -1.50
CA LEU A 210 1.12 -3.54 -0.54
C LEU A 210 0.61 -4.91 -0.98
N ILE A 211 0.90 -5.94 -0.20
CA ILE A 211 0.56 -7.34 -0.49
C ILE A 211 -0.71 -7.70 0.27
N LEU A 212 -1.84 -7.78 -0.43
CA LEU A 212 -3.16 -7.84 0.18
C LEU A 212 -3.88 -9.16 -0.09
N THR A 213 -4.62 -9.65 0.90
CA THR A 213 -5.34 -10.93 0.81
C THR A 213 -6.59 -10.84 -0.08
N ARG A 214 -6.96 -11.97 -0.69
CA ARG A 214 -8.28 -12.20 -1.28
C ARG A 214 -9.24 -12.79 -0.25
N GLN A 215 -8.76 -13.70 0.58
CA GLN A 215 -9.52 -14.32 1.67
C GLN A 215 -9.74 -13.35 2.83
N LYS A 216 -10.81 -13.58 3.58
CA LYS A 216 -11.09 -12.84 4.81
C LYS A 216 -10.04 -13.13 5.88
N VAL A 217 -9.74 -12.13 6.67
CA VAL A 217 -8.88 -12.20 7.85
C VAL A 217 -9.64 -11.68 9.07
N ALA A 218 -9.31 -12.16 10.24
CA ALA A 218 -9.88 -11.66 11.48
C ALA A 218 -9.19 -10.37 11.91
N THR A 219 -9.95 -9.46 12.51
CA THR A 219 -9.38 -8.29 13.21
C THR A 219 -8.72 -8.74 14.51
N LEU A 220 -7.47 -8.34 14.73
CA LEU A 220 -6.68 -8.74 15.89
C LEU A 220 -6.98 -7.83 17.10
N ASN A 221 -8.22 -7.91 17.62
CA ASN A 221 -8.74 -7.01 18.66
C ASN A 221 -7.99 -7.05 19.99
N ASN A 222 -7.22 -8.11 20.25
CA ASN A 222 -6.38 -8.23 21.44
C ASN A 222 -5.12 -7.37 21.40
N ILE A 223 -4.85 -6.72 20.26
CA ILE A 223 -3.72 -5.84 20.05
C ILE A 223 -4.24 -4.40 19.79
N PRO A 224 -3.80 -3.41 20.55
CA PRO A 224 -4.25 -2.02 20.35
C PRO A 224 -4.07 -1.53 18.91
N VAL A 225 -5.00 -0.70 18.43
CA VAL A 225 -4.99 -0.14 17.07
C VAL A 225 -3.68 0.59 16.79
N GLU A 226 -3.26 1.44 17.71
CA GLU A 226 -2.03 2.22 17.61
C GLU A 226 -0.80 1.32 17.48
N THR A 227 -0.75 0.22 18.27
CA THR A 227 0.34 -0.75 18.21
C THR A 227 0.45 -1.41 16.84
N ARG A 228 -0.69 -1.75 16.22
CA ARG A 228 -0.74 -2.35 14.89
C ARG A 228 -0.31 -1.34 13.82
N ARG A 229 -0.89 -0.14 13.78
CA ARG A 229 -0.56 0.91 12.80
C ARG A 229 0.89 1.36 12.91
N GLU A 230 1.34 1.74 14.11
CA GLU A 230 2.72 2.16 14.34
C GLU A 230 3.72 1.02 14.15
N GLY A 231 3.33 -0.20 14.51
CA GLY A 231 4.14 -1.40 14.29
C GLY A 231 4.45 -1.64 12.83
N VAL A 232 3.51 -1.35 11.91
CA VAL A 232 3.76 -1.38 10.47
C VAL A 232 4.74 -0.29 10.05
N LEU A 233 4.61 0.93 10.57
CA LEU A 233 5.55 2.02 10.28
C LEU A 233 6.98 1.68 10.72
N LYS A 234 7.13 0.88 11.78
CA LYS A 234 8.41 0.36 12.27
C LYS A 234 8.87 -0.92 11.55
N GLY A 235 7.97 -1.57 10.79
CA GLY A 235 8.24 -2.81 10.05
C GLY A 235 8.04 -4.08 10.85
N GLY A 236 7.90 -4.00 12.17
CA GLY A 236 7.62 -5.14 13.04
C GLY A 236 7.29 -4.73 14.47
N TYR A 237 6.52 -5.58 15.17
CA TYR A 237 6.16 -5.37 16.56
C TYR A 237 5.83 -6.68 17.27
N VAL A 238 5.89 -6.70 18.60
CA VAL A 238 5.52 -7.86 19.42
C VAL A 238 3.98 -7.95 19.49
N ALA A 239 3.41 -8.88 18.72
CA ALA A 239 1.96 -9.13 18.68
C ALA A 239 1.48 -9.93 19.91
N ARG A 240 2.31 -10.82 20.44
CA ARG A 240 2.08 -11.56 21.69
C ARG A 240 3.40 -11.68 22.46
N LYS A 241 3.44 -11.12 23.67
CA LYS A 241 4.57 -11.31 24.57
C LYS A 241 4.48 -12.69 25.25
N GLU A 242 5.62 -13.33 25.44
CA GLU A 242 5.75 -14.54 26.23
C GLU A 242 5.39 -14.31 27.70
N LYS A 243 4.95 -15.36 28.37
CA LYS A 243 4.83 -15.39 29.83
C LYS A 243 5.95 -16.24 30.39
N GLY A 244 6.63 -15.73 31.42
CA GLY A 244 7.80 -16.41 32.01
C GLY A 244 9.03 -16.40 31.10
N THR A 245 9.78 -17.51 31.11
CA THR A 245 11.03 -17.61 30.34
C THR A 245 10.77 -17.77 28.85
N LEU A 246 11.40 -16.91 28.04
CA LEU A 246 11.34 -17.00 26.59
C LEU A 246 11.98 -18.29 26.08
N LYS A 247 11.23 -19.12 25.37
CA LYS A 247 11.67 -20.40 24.79
C LYS A 247 11.80 -20.32 23.26
N ALA A 248 10.88 -19.60 22.60
CA ALA A 248 10.91 -19.44 21.15
C ALA A 248 10.23 -18.13 20.72
N ILE A 249 10.61 -17.66 19.52
CA ILE A 249 9.98 -16.52 18.84
C ILE A 249 9.43 -17.02 17.52
N ILE A 250 8.15 -16.74 17.25
CA ILE A 250 7.50 -16.97 15.95
C ILE A 250 7.43 -15.62 15.24
N LEU A 251 8.04 -15.53 14.06
CA LEU A 251 7.92 -14.37 13.15
C LEU A 251 6.87 -14.70 12.09
N ALA A 252 5.87 -13.85 11.93
CA ALA A 252 4.81 -14.04 10.93
C ALA A 252 4.48 -12.71 10.24
N SER A 253 3.99 -12.77 9.01
CA SER A 253 3.50 -11.60 8.26
C SER A 253 2.22 -11.95 7.52
N GLY A 254 1.35 -10.96 7.31
CA GLY A 254 0.10 -11.16 6.58
C GLY A 254 -0.86 -12.11 7.31
N SER A 255 -1.68 -12.82 6.55
CA SER A 255 -2.71 -13.73 7.07
C SER A 255 -2.20 -14.83 8.00
N GLU A 256 -0.90 -15.14 7.96
CA GLU A 256 -0.29 -16.17 8.82
C GLU A 256 -0.08 -15.71 10.27
N LEU A 257 -0.21 -14.39 10.55
CA LEU A 257 -0.09 -13.89 11.94
C LEU A 257 -1.16 -14.46 12.87
N GLU A 258 -2.41 -14.56 12.40
CA GLU A 258 -3.50 -15.19 13.20
C GLU A 258 -3.18 -16.65 13.51
N LEU A 259 -2.66 -17.39 12.53
CA LEU A 259 -2.25 -18.78 12.72
C LEU A 259 -1.11 -18.89 13.73
N ALA A 260 -0.11 -18.02 13.66
CA ALA A 260 1.01 -17.95 14.59
C ALA A 260 0.54 -17.68 16.04
N LEU A 261 -0.41 -16.74 16.21
CA LEU A 261 -1.02 -16.47 17.53
C LEU A 261 -1.74 -17.69 18.10
N LYS A 262 -2.59 -18.35 17.29
CA LYS A 262 -3.30 -19.59 17.69
C LYS A 262 -2.33 -20.73 18.01
N ALA A 263 -1.26 -20.87 17.24
CA ALA A 263 -0.23 -21.88 17.50
C ALA A 263 0.50 -21.61 18.84
N ALA A 264 0.86 -20.35 19.10
CA ALA A 264 1.51 -19.96 20.34
C ALA A 264 0.62 -20.17 21.58
N GLU A 265 -0.69 -19.95 21.46
CA GLU A 265 -1.65 -20.24 22.52
C GLU A 265 -1.68 -21.74 22.88
N LYS A 266 -1.65 -22.61 21.88
CA LYS A 266 -1.66 -24.08 22.06
C LYS A 266 -0.32 -24.62 22.56
N THR A 267 0.80 -24.00 22.17
CA THR A 267 2.16 -24.48 22.50
C THR A 267 2.57 -24.11 23.93
N GLY A 268 2.06 -22.99 24.47
CA GLY A 268 2.29 -22.61 25.87
C GLY A 268 2.86 -21.19 26.06
N GLU A 269 3.31 -20.95 27.30
CA GLU A 269 3.56 -19.58 27.78
C GLU A 269 4.87 -18.94 27.29
N GLY A 270 5.91 -19.74 27.06
CA GLY A 270 7.24 -19.24 26.68
C GLY A 270 7.39 -18.83 25.20
N ILE A 271 6.28 -18.65 24.47
CA ILE A 271 6.30 -18.31 23.04
C ILE A 271 5.95 -16.85 22.81
N ARG A 272 6.89 -16.11 22.22
CA ARG A 272 6.65 -14.76 21.70
C ARG A 272 6.20 -14.85 20.24
N VAL A 273 5.23 -14.01 19.84
CA VAL A 273 4.86 -13.84 18.43
C VAL A 273 5.14 -12.40 18.01
N VAL A 274 5.81 -12.25 16.90
CA VAL A 274 6.15 -10.94 16.31
C VAL A 274 5.48 -10.84 14.95
N SER A 275 4.72 -9.79 14.73
CA SER A 275 4.29 -9.40 13.39
C SER A 275 5.43 -8.70 12.67
N MET A 276 5.73 -9.16 11.45
CA MET A 276 6.80 -8.64 10.58
C MET A 276 6.21 -8.20 9.25
N PRO A 277 5.39 -7.16 9.19
CA PRO A 277 4.77 -6.71 7.94
C PRO A 277 5.79 -6.20 6.92
N SER A 278 6.90 -5.58 7.32
CA SER A 278 7.94 -5.09 6.42
C SER A 278 9.34 -5.32 6.95
N PHE A 279 10.11 -6.20 6.31
CA PHE A 279 11.54 -6.37 6.60
C PHE A 279 12.36 -5.13 6.27
N PHE A 280 12.01 -4.45 5.17
CA PHE A 280 12.68 -3.23 4.73
C PHE A 280 12.66 -2.11 5.78
N ARG A 281 11.53 -1.92 6.46
CA ARG A 281 11.38 -0.93 7.53
C ARG A 281 12.03 -1.41 8.83
N PHE A 282 11.92 -2.70 9.12
CA PHE A 282 12.52 -3.27 10.31
C PHE A 282 14.05 -3.12 10.30
N ASP A 283 14.70 -3.36 9.17
CA ASP A 283 16.16 -3.24 9.01
C ASP A 283 16.67 -1.79 9.18
N LYS A 284 15.78 -0.79 9.07
CA LYS A 284 16.13 0.63 9.28
C LYS A 284 16.02 1.08 10.74
N GLN A 285 15.55 0.24 11.64
CA GLN A 285 15.47 0.59 13.05
C GLN A 285 16.88 0.57 13.68
N SER A 286 17.09 1.46 14.65
CA SER A 286 18.28 1.41 15.52
C SER A 286 18.24 0.13 16.37
N ALA A 287 19.40 -0.49 16.56
CA ALA A 287 19.59 -1.65 17.44
C ALA A 287 19.26 -1.35 18.90
#